data_d5bef4dec90d69af371a6bd0d4ca9ba1
#
_entry.id   d5bef4dec90d69af371a6bd0d4ca9ba1
#
_cell.length_a   1.000
_cell.length_b   1.000
_cell.length_c   1.000
_cell.angle_alpha   90.00
_cell.angle_beta   90.00
_cell.angle_gamma   90.00
#
_symmetry.space_group_name_H-M   'P 1'
#
loop_
_entity.id
_entity.type
_entity.pdbx_description
1 polymer ?
#
loop_
_entity_poly.entity_id
_entity_poly.type
_entity_poly.pdbx_seq_one_letter_code
_entity_poly.pdbx_strand_id
1 'polypeptide(L)'
;DVVDTAYGYLYKQANDLIRRDLANFTKIVGDKAKEHKMTIMMGRTHGVHAEPTTFGLKLATWYSEMKRNIERFELAAKGVEAGKISGAVGNFANIPPFVEQYVCDKLGIRAQEISTQVLPRDLHAEYFSTLAIIASSIERMATEIRGLQKSEQREVEEFFAKGQKGSSAMPHKRNPIGSENMTGLARVIRGHAVTAYENIALWHERDISHSSAERIIAADTTILINYMLNRFGNIVKNLTVFPENMIRNMNSTFGLIYSQRVMLKLIEKGMTREEAYDLVQPKTAYSWDNQVDFKPLLEADDQVTSRLSQEEIDELFNPIYYTKRVDEVFDRIGLGE
;
A
#
# COMPACT_ATOMS: atom_id res chain seq x y z
N ASP A 1 -0.18 -32.02 -23.19
CA ASP A 1 0.41 -32.52 -21.93
C ASP A 1 1.76 -31.87 -21.59
N VAL A 2 2.43 -31.25 -22.56
CA VAL A 2 3.77 -30.64 -22.29
C VAL A 2 3.69 -29.19 -21.89
N VAL A 3 2.95 -28.34 -22.63
CA VAL A 3 3.05 -26.89 -22.52
C VAL A 3 2.56 -26.39 -21.17
N ASP A 4 1.36 -26.75 -20.76
CA ASP A 4 0.78 -26.27 -19.51
C ASP A 4 1.52 -26.82 -18.28
N THR A 5 1.99 -28.08 -18.32
CA THR A 5 2.81 -28.66 -17.26
C THR A 5 4.15 -27.96 -17.15
N ALA A 6 4.77 -27.63 -18.28
CA ALA A 6 6.01 -26.82 -18.30
C ALA A 6 5.77 -25.42 -17.72
N TYR A 7 4.67 -24.74 -18.08
CA TYR A 7 4.31 -23.45 -17.49
C TYR A 7 4.04 -23.56 -15.98
N GLY A 8 3.34 -24.63 -15.52
CA GLY A 8 3.14 -24.86 -14.09
C GLY A 8 4.46 -24.95 -13.31
N TYR A 9 5.44 -25.64 -13.88
CA TYR A 9 6.79 -25.70 -13.30
C TYR A 9 7.53 -24.36 -13.36
N LEU A 10 7.43 -23.60 -14.46
CA LEU A 10 8.02 -22.27 -14.58
C LEU A 10 7.35 -21.27 -13.63
N TYR A 11 6.01 -21.33 -13.49
CA TYR A 11 5.32 -20.53 -12.48
C TYR A 11 5.79 -20.83 -11.07
N LYS A 12 5.98 -22.10 -10.73
CA LYS A 12 6.56 -22.47 -9.42
C LYS A 12 7.90 -21.81 -9.18
N GLN A 13 8.80 -21.85 -10.14
CA GLN A 13 10.14 -21.22 -10.01
C GLN A 13 10.03 -19.70 -9.87
N ALA A 14 9.18 -19.05 -10.69
CA ALA A 14 8.92 -17.61 -10.59
C ALA A 14 8.29 -17.24 -9.24
N ASN A 15 7.32 -18.06 -8.78
CA ASN A 15 6.63 -17.83 -7.51
C ASN A 15 7.56 -17.98 -6.30
N ASP A 16 8.54 -18.87 -6.33
CA ASP A 16 9.53 -18.98 -5.26
C ASP A 16 10.34 -17.68 -5.11
N LEU A 17 10.66 -17.01 -6.22
CA LEU A 17 11.28 -15.68 -6.19
C LEU A 17 10.31 -14.61 -5.67
N ILE A 18 9.07 -14.61 -6.15
CA ILE A 18 8.05 -13.63 -5.74
C ILE A 18 7.71 -13.79 -4.25
N ARG A 19 7.58 -15.01 -3.72
CA ARG A 19 7.38 -15.30 -2.28
C ARG A 19 8.47 -14.64 -1.44
N ARG A 20 9.73 -14.89 -1.81
CA ARG A 20 10.89 -14.29 -1.14
C ARG A 20 10.81 -12.77 -1.14
N ASP A 21 10.49 -12.18 -2.28
CA ASP A 21 10.52 -10.74 -2.46
C ASP A 21 9.31 -10.05 -1.81
N LEU A 22 8.13 -10.70 -1.79
CA LEU A 22 6.97 -10.26 -1.01
C LEU A 22 7.29 -10.24 0.50
N ALA A 23 7.88 -11.30 1.01
CA ALA A 23 8.28 -11.38 2.42
C ALA A 23 9.32 -10.31 2.77
N ASN A 24 10.33 -10.12 1.91
CA ASN A 24 11.36 -9.11 2.10
C ASN A 24 10.77 -7.68 2.04
N PHE A 25 9.92 -7.39 1.07
CA PHE A 25 9.25 -6.09 0.96
C PHE A 25 8.36 -5.81 2.17
N THR A 26 7.58 -6.80 2.60
CA THR A 26 6.73 -6.69 3.80
C THR A 26 7.57 -6.38 5.04
N LYS A 27 8.71 -7.06 5.20
CA LYS A 27 9.64 -6.79 6.30
C LYS A 27 10.20 -5.37 6.25
N ILE A 28 10.64 -4.90 5.08
CA ILE A 28 11.16 -3.53 4.89
C ILE A 28 10.11 -2.49 5.32
N VAL A 29 8.86 -2.66 4.91
CA VAL A 29 7.77 -1.75 5.30
C VAL A 29 7.52 -1.79 6.80
N GLY A 30 7.53 -2.99 7.40
CA GLY A 30 7.39 -3.17 8.85
C GLY A 30 8.51 -2.51 9.65
N ASP A 31 9.76 -2.71 9.21
CA ASP A 31 10.93 -2.09 9.85
C ASP A 31 10.86 -0.56 9.77
N LYS A 32 10.48 -0.02 8.61
CA LYS A 32 10.30 1.44 8.44
C LYS A 32 9.12 1.98 9.26
N ALA A 33 8.04 1.22 9.42
CA ALA A 33 6.93 1.58 10.30
C ALA A 33 7.38 1.66 11.77
N LYS A 34 8.19 0.71 12.24
CA LYS A 34 8.77 0.74 13.60
C LYS A 34 9.71 1.93 13.78
N GLU A 35 10.59 2.21 12.82
CA GLU A 35 11.52 3.34 12.84
C GLU A 35 10.79 4.67 13.05
N HIS A 36 9.62 4.83 12.43
CA HIS A 36 8.82 6.05 12.47
C HIS A 36 7.55 5.94 13.32
N LYS A 37 7.49 4.97 14.25
CA LYS A 37 6.32 4.68 15.08
C LYS A 37 5.75 5.94 15.73
N MET A 38 6.62 6.80 16.26
CA MET A 38 6.27 8.03 16.98
C MET A 38 6.57 9.31 16.19
N THR A 39 6.92 9.23 14.91
CA THR A 39 7.14 10.42 14.07
C THR A 39 5.81 11.06 13.72
N ILE A 40 5.47 12.15 14.41
CA ILE A 40 4.18 12.86 14.26
C ILE A 40 4.11 13.54 12.89
N MET A 41 2.99 13.39 12.23
CA MET A 41 2.66 14.05 10.97
C MET A 41 1.18 14.43 10.89
N MET A 42 0.84 15.25 9.92
CA MET A 42 -0.55 15.60 9.65
C MET A 42 -1.28 14.47 8.91
N GLY A 43 -2.37 13.99 9.47
CA GLY A 43 -3.33 13.15 8.76
C GLY A 43 -4.21 14.01 7.86
N ARG A 44 -4.36 13.62 6.58
CA ARG A 44 -5.13 14.37 5.59
C ARG A 44 -6.26 13.51 5.04
N THR A 45 -7.46 14.10 4.96
CA THR A 45 -8.61 13.55 4.25
C THR A 45 -9.04 14.56 3.18
N HIS A 46 -9.40 14.11 1.99
CA HIS A 46 -9.73 14.99 0.85
C HIS A 46 -8.61 16.02 0.49
N GLY A 47 -7.35 15.74 0.89
CA GLY A 47 -6.23 16.66 0.75
C GLY A 47 -6.17 17.76 1.80
N VAL A 48 -7.11 17.81 2.76
CA VAL A 48 -7.21 18.81 3.82
C VAL A 48 -6.71 18.23 5.14
N HIS A 49 -6.16 19.07 6.01
CA HIS A 49 -5.73 18.69 7.35
C HIS A 49 -6.91 18.20 8.18
N ALA A 50 -6.79 17.00 8.74
CA ALA A 50 -7.79 16.39 9.61
C ALA A 50 -7.26 16.35 11.06
N GLU A 51 -6.59 15.27 11.44
CA GLU A 51 -6.02 15.11 12.77
C GLU A 51 -4.55 14.69 12.69
N PRO A 52 -3.72 15.02 13.68
CA PRO A 52 -2.38 14.47 13.80
C PRO A 52 -2.40 12.94 13.85
N THR A 53 -1.41 12.33 13.23
CA THR A 53 -1.14 10.89 13.23
C THR A 53 0.36 10.65 13.30
N THR A 54 0.82 9.42 13.12
CA THR A 54 2.25 9.16 12.95
C THR A 54 2.57 8.61 11.56
N PHE A 55 3.77 8.87 11.07
CA PHE A 55 4.25 8.29 9.83
C PHE A 55 4.34 6.77 9.96
N GLY A 56 4.69 6.27 11.15
CA GLY A 56 4.67 4.84 11.44
C GLY A 56 3.29 4.21 11.28
N LEU A 57 2.20 4.84 11.75
CA LEU A 57 0.84 4.36 11.54
C LEU A 57 0.46 4.33 10.05
N LYS A 58 0.89 5.32 9.27
CA LYS A 58 0.70 5.32 7.81
C LYS A 58 1.38 4.10 7.18
N LEU A 59 2.63 3.84 7.50
CA LEU A 59 3.39 2.68 7.02
C LEU A 59 2.84 1.35 7.55
N ALA A 60 2.30 1.32 8.76
CA ALA A 60 1.64 0.16 9.34
C ALA A 60 0.41 -0.29 8.53
N THR A 61 -0.32 0.65 7.89
CA THR A 61 -1.39 0.28 6.96
C THR A 61 -0.86 -0.45 5.74
N TRP A 62 0.31 -0.06 5.23
CA TRP A 62 0.97 -0.72 4.11
C TRP A 62 1.46 -2.12 4.48
N TYR A 63 2.06 -2.25 5.65
CA TYR A 63 2.48 -3.54 6.20
C TYR A 63 1.31 -4.53 6.29
N SER A 64 0.19 -4.10 6.88
CA SER A 64 -1.01 -4.93 7.01
C SER A 64 -1.61 -5.31 5.64
N GLU A 65 -1.55 -4.41 4.65
CA GLU A 65 -1.97 -4.69 3.27
C GLU A 65 -1.07 -5.73 2.60
N MET A 66 0.25 -5.65 2.80
CA MET A 66 1.18 -6.63 2.24
C MET A 66 1.02 -8.01 2.88
N LYS A 67 0.69 -8.13 4.15
CA LYS A 67 0.33 -9.41 4.77
C LYS A 67 -0.85 -10.06 4.05
N ARG A 68 -1.93 -9.31 3.78
CA ARG A 68 -3.07 -9.82 3.01
C ARG A 68 -2.70 -10.19 1.58
N ASN A 69 -1.74 -9.48 0.97
CA ASN A 69 -1.26 -9.80 -0.36
C ASN A 69 -0.44 -11.10 -0.39
N ILE A 70 0.33 -11.39 0.65
CA ILE A 70 1.01 -12.69 0.80
C ILE A 70 -0.02 -13.83 0.83
N GLU A 71 -1.08 -13.69 1.64
CA GLU A 71 -2.14 -14.71 1.75
C GLU A 71 -2.84 -14.94 0.39
N ARG A 72 -3.21 -13.86 -0.32
CA ARG A 72 -3.79 -13.94 -1.67
C ARG A 72 -2.85 -14.62 -2.65
N PHE A 73 -1.57 -14.23 -2.61
CA PHE A 73 -0.57 -14.79 -3.51
C PHE A 73 -0.40 -16.29 -3.32
N GLU A 74 -0.32 -16.77 -2.08
CA GLU A 74 -0.17 -18.20 -1.80
C GLU A 74 -1.37 -19.01 -2.29
N LEU A 75 -2.58 -18.47 -2.18
CA LEU A 75 -3.78 -19.12 -2.72
C LEU A 75 -3.74 -19.20 -4.25
N ALA A 76 -3.47 -18.09 -4.92
CA ALA A 76 -3.44 -17.99 -6.38
C ALA A 76 -2.27 -18.79 -6.98
N ALA A 77 -1.09 -18.77 -6.34
CA ALA A 77 0.07 -19.53 -6.77
C ALA A 77 -0.21 -21.04 -6.84
N LYS A 78 -0.91 -21.59 -5.84
CA LYS A 78 -1.34 -23.01 -5.86
C LYS A 78 -2.19 -23.36 -7.08
N GLY A 79 -2.96 -22.41 -7.60
CA GLY A 79 -3.79 -22.59 -8.79
C GLY A 79 -2.95 -22.87 -10.04
N VAL A 80 -1.90 -22.09 -10.26
CA VAL A 80 -1.04 -22.15 -11.45
C VAL A 80 0.16 -23.08 -11.32
N GLU A 81 0.57 -23.45 -10.11
CA GLU A 81 1.60 -24.46 -9.84
C GLU A 81 1.03 -25.87 -10.03
N ALA A 82 0.52 -26.13 -11.22
CA ALA A 82 -0.20 -27.36 -11.56
C ALA A 82 0.25 -27.90 -12.91
N GLY A 83 0.09 -29.20 -13.09
CA GLY A 83 0.32 -29.91 -14.34
C GLY A 83 -0.83 -30.81 -14.74
N LYS A 84 -0.84 -31.18 -16.00
CA LYS A 84 -1.77 -32.15 -16.56
C LYS A 84 -1.05 -33.09 -17.55
N ILE A 85 -1.29 -34.40 -17.43
CA ILE A 85 -0.85 -35.41 -18.38
C ILE A 85 -2.03 -36.36 -18.59
N SER A 86 -3.08 -35.84 -19.16
CA SER A 86 -4.38 -36.50 -19.31
C SER A 86 -4.79 -36.74 -20.76
N GLY A 87 -3.88 -36.45 -21.70
CA GLY A 87 -4.13 -36.63 -23.13
C GLY A 87 -4.79 -35.45 -23.82
N ALA A 88 -5.22 -35.67 -25.04
CA ALA A 88 -5.68 -34.63 -25.96
C ALA A 88 -6.95 -33.89 -25.50
N VAL A 89 -7.78 -34.53 -24.68
CA VAL A 89 -9.05 -33.97 -24.21
C VAL A 89 -9.28 -34.19 -22.71
N GLY A 90 -8.27 -34.64 -21.99
CA GLY A 90 -8.36 -34.80 -20.53
C GLY A 90 -8.98 -36.12 -20.04
N ASN A 91 -9.17 -37.09 -20.90
CA ASN A 91 -9.89 -38.34 -20.59
C ASN A 91 -9.01 -39.53 -20.22
N PHE A 92 -7.70 -39.39 -20.18
CA PHE A 92 -6.70 -40.41 -19.84
C PHE A 92 -6.78 -41.67 -20.74
N ALA A 93 -7.27 -41.55 -21.98
CA ALA A 93 -7.51 -42.70 -22.83
C ALA A 93 -6.27 -43.57 -23.09
N ASN A 94 -5.09 -42.99 -23.14
CA ASN A 94 -3.86 -43.69 -23.49
C ASN A 94 -2.79 -43.68 -22.37
N ILE A 95 -3.05 -43.01 -21.26
CA ILE A 95 -2.12 -42.86 -20.13
C ILE A 95 -2.92 -42.96 -18.82
N PRO A 96 -2.53 -43.85 -17.90
CA PRO A 96 -3.24 -43.92 -16.61
C PRO A 96 -2.95 -42.69 -15.73
N PRO A 97 -3.90 -42.24 -14.89
CA PRO A 97 -3.75 -41.06 -14.00
C PRO A 97 -2.50 -41.09 -13.08
N PHE A 98 -2.02 -42.26 -12.74
CA PHE A 98 -0.79 -42.48 -12.00
C PHE A 98 0.42 -41.76 -12.63
N VAL A 99 0.51 -41.71 -13.97
CA VAL A 99 1.64 -41.07 -14.68
C VAL A 99 1.62 -39.57 -14.46
N GLU A 100 0.46 -38.94 -14.50
CA GLU A 100 0.28 -37.52 -14.20
C GLU A 100 0.71 -37.20 -12.77
N GLN A 101 0.22 -37.96 -11.80
CA GLN A 101 0.59 -37.77 -10.39
C GLN A 101 2.09 -37.91 -10.19
N TYR A 102 2.69 -38.98 -10.74
CA TYR A 102 4.14 -39.22 -10.60
C TYR A 102 5.00 -38.08 -11.17
N VAL A 103 4.63 -37.58 -12.35
CA VAL A 103 5.40 -36.47 -12.98
C VAL A 103 5.22 -35.17 -12.19
N CYS A 104 4.01 -34.85 -11.78
CA CYS A 104 3.75 -33.65 -10.99
C CYS A 104 4.46 -33.67 -9.63
N ASP A 105 4.48 -34.83 -8.97
CA ASP A 105 5.26 -35.02 -7.72
C ASP A 105 6.76 -34.79 -7.95
N LYS A 106 7.32 -35.32 -9.06
CA LYS A 106 8.73 -35.12 -9.42
C LYS A 106 9.08 -33.67 -9.72
N LEU A 107 8.13 -32.91 -10.29
CA LEU A 107 8.30 -31.48 -10.56
C LEU A 107 7.98 -30.61 -9.33
N GLY A 108 7.40 -31.18 -8.28
CA GLY A 108 6.97 -30.46 -7.09
C GLY A 108 5.81 -29.50 -7.37
N ILE A 109 4.91 -29.87 -8.30
CA ILE A 109 3.70 -29.15 -8.65
C ILE A 109 2.47 -30.05 -8.41
N ARG A 110 1.29 -29.48 -8.37
CA ARG A 110 0.04 -30.20 -8.14
C ARG A 110 -0.43 -30.88 -9.44
N ALA A 111 -0.87 -32.13 -9.37
CA ALA A 111 -1.68 -32.69 -10.44
C ALA A 111 -3.07 -32.04 -10.42
N GLN A 112 -3.54 -31.57 -11.57
CA GLN A 112 -4.87 -30.97 -11.69
C GLN A 112 -5.95 -32.04 -11.57
N GLU A 113 -6.98 -31.81 -10.76
CA GLU A 113 -8.06 -32.75 -10.49
C GLU A 113 -8.77 -33.19 -11.77
N ILE A 114 -9.06 -32.24 -12.64
CA ILE A 114 -9.61 -32.46 -13.97
C ILE A 114 -9.16 -31.36 -14.92
N SER A 115 -8.94 -31.70 -16.17
CA SER A 115 -8.56 -30.78 -17.23
C SER A 115 -9.18 -31.17 -18.55
N THR A 116 -9.12 -30.31 -19.53
CA THR A 116 -9.32 -30.61 -20.94
C THR A 116 -7.95 -30.91 -21.60
N GLN A 117 -7.69 -30.44 -22.80
CA GLN A 117 -6.33 -30.45 -23.34
C GLN A 117 -5.40 -29.48 -22.57
N VAL A 118 -5.97 -28.51 -21.84
CA VAL A 118 -5.27 -27.50 -21.07
C VAL A 118 -5.79 -27.44 -19.64
N LEU A 119 -5.04 -26.81 -18.77
CA LEU A 119 -5.50 -26.44 -17.43
C LEU A 119 -6.62 -25.39 -17.50
N PRO A 120 -7.54 -25.35 -16.52
CA PRO A 120 -8.57 -24.32 -16.45
C PRO A 120 -7.96 -22.92 -16.38
N ARG A 121 -8.42 -21.99 -17.23
CA ARG A 121 -7.85 -20.64 -17.33
C ARG A 121 -8.37 -19.65 -16.29
N ASP A 122 -9.43 -20.00 -15.59
CA ASP A 122 -9.88 -19.25 -14.39
C ASP A 122 -8.77 -19.20 -13.31
N LEU A 123 -8.00 -20.28 -13.13
CA LEU A 123 -6.86 -20.33 -12.23
C LEU A 123 -5.76 -19.34 -12.63
N HIS A 124 -5.50 -19.21 -13.92
CA HIS A 124 -4.54 -18.24 -14.45
C HIS A 124 -5.08 -16.81 -14.30
N ALA A 125 -6.36 -16.59 -14.56
CA ALA A 125 -7.00 -15.28 -14.38
C ALA A 125 -6.96 -14.82 -12.90
N GLU A 126 -7.21 -15.73 -11.94
CA GLU A 126 -7.04 -15.46 -10.51
C GLU A 126 -5.60 -15.06 -10.17
N TYR A 127 -4.62 -15.80 -10.72
CA TYR A 127 -3.22 -15.52 -10.49
C TYR A 127 -2.81 -14.15 -11.02
N PHE A 128 -3.12 -13.82 -12.27
CA PHE A 128 -2.81 -12.51 -12.85
C PHE A 128 -3.55 -11.37 -12.15
N SER A 129 -4.78 -11.60 -11.70
CA SER A 129 -5.56 -10.64 -10.91
C SER A 129 -4.90 -10.37 -9.57
N THR A 130 -4.39 -11.40 -8.92
CA THR A 130 -3.66 -11.28 -7.66
C THR A 130 -2.38 -10.48 -7.84
N LEU A 131 -1.61 -10.73 -8.88
CA LEU A 131 -0.42 -9.92 -9.21
C LEU A 131 -0.78 -8.46 -9.51
N ALA A 132 -1.92 -8.23 -10.17
CA ALA A 132 -2.43 -6.88 -10.43
C ALA A 132 -2.85 -6.16 -9.12
N ILE A 133 -3.42 -6.86 -8.14
CA ILE A 133 -3.72 -6.31 -6.81
C ILE A 133 -2.43 -5.93 -6.10
N ILE A 134 -1.41 -6.78 -6.11
CA ILE A 134 -0.10 -6.49 -5.50
C ILE A 134 0.53 -5.26 -6.15
N ALA A 135 0.54 -5.18 -7.48
CA ALA A 135 1.04 -4.03 -8.22
C ALA A 135 0.27 -2.74 -7.89
N SER A 136 -1.05 -2.84 -7.72
CA SER A 136 -1.91 -1.70 -7.33
C SER A 136 -1.66 -1.26 -5.89
N SER A 137 -1.31 -2.18 -4.98
CA SER A 137 -0.85 -1.83 -3.64
C SER A 137 0.44 -1.01 -3.68
N ILE A 138 1.42 -1.46 -4.48
CA ILE A 138 2.67 -0.72 -4.69
C ILE A 138 2.39 0.66 -5.31
N GLU A 139 1.51 0.75 -6.30
CA GLU A 139 1.10 2.01 -6.92
C GLU A 139 0.50 2.98 -5.89
N ARG A 140 -0.37 2.51 -5.01
CA ARG A 140 -0.96 3.32 -3.94
C ARG A 140 0.11 3.89 -3.01
N MET A 141 1.05 3.07 -2.57
CA MET A 141 2.16 3.48 -1.71
C MET A 141 3.09 4.48 -2.43
N ALA A 142 3.41 4.22 -3.69
CA ALA A 142 4.22 5.12 -4.52
C ALA A 142 3.53 6.46 -4.77
N THR A 143 2.21 6.46 -4.95
CA THR A 143 1.40 7.68 -5.10
C THR A 143 1.44 8.52 -3.81
N GLU A 144 1.38 7.89 -2.65
CA GLU A 144 1.53 8.59 -1.37
C GLU A 144 2.92 9.22 -1.22
N ILE A 145 4.00 8.50 -1.54
CA ILE A 145 5.36 9.06 -1.53
C ILE A 145 5.46 10.28 -2.45
N ARG A 146 4.92 10.18 -3.67
CA ARG A 146 4.88 11.31 -4.60
C ARG A 146 4.11 12.50 -4.03
N GLY A 147 3.00 12.25 -3.33
CA GLY A 147 2.23 13.28 -2.62
C GLY A 147 3.04 13.98 -1.54
N LEU A 148 3.71 13.20 -0.68
CA LEU A 148 4.51 13.71 0.43
C LEU A 148 5.82 14.40 -0.03
N GLN A 149 6.29 14.10 -1.26
CA GLN A 149 7.48 14.74 -1.86
C GLN A 149 7.18 16.03 -2.61
N LYS A 150 5.92 16.44 -2.75
CA LYS A 150 5.57 17.73 -3.37
C LYS A 150 6.32 18.87 -2.72
N SER A 151 6.65 19.92 -3.51
CA SER A 151 7.41 21.08 -3.04
C SER A 151 6.80 21.75 -1.81
N GLU A 152 5.46 21.82 -1.77
CA GLU A 152 4.70 22.45 -0.69
C GLU A 152 4.72 21.63 0.60
N GLN A 153 4.84 20.30 0.50
CA GLN A 153 4.83 19.38 1.64
C GLN A 153 6.23 19.01 2.07
N ARG A 154 7.01 18.39 1.19
CA ARG A 154 8.37 17.93 1.40
C ARG A 154 8.55 17.20 2.75
N GLU A 155 7.67 16.27 3.04
CA GLU A 155 7.70 15.48 4.28
C GLU A 155 8.57 14.23 4.14
N VAL A 156 8.70 13.72 2.89
CA VAL A 156 9.64 12.67 2.52
C VAL A 156 10.28 12.97 1.16
N GLU A 157 11.40 12.33 0.87
CA GLU A 157 12.02 12.31 -0.47
C GLU A 157 12.56 10.91 -0.76
N GLU A 158 12.48 10.46 -2.02
CA GLU A 158 13.31 9.33 -2.47
C GLU A 158 14.78 9.65 -2.22
N PHE A 159 15.55 8.64 -1.81
CA PHE A 159 16.99 8.82 -1.58
C PHE A 159 17.67 9.35 -2.84
N PHE A 160 18.41 10.44 -2.68
CA PHE A 160 19.14 11.11 -3.74
C PHE A 160 20.64 11.00 -3.50
N ALA A 161 21.32 10.19 -4.29
CA ALA A 161 22.76 9.98 -4.14
C ALA A 161 23.56 11.24 -4.48
N LYS A 162 24.71 11.40 -3.80
CA LYS A 162 25.64 12.50 -4.12
C LYS A 162 26.09 12.39 -5.57
N GLY A 163 25.89 13.43 -6.36
CA GLY A 163 26.22 13.46 -7.80
C GLY A 163 25.10 12.95 -8.73
N GLN A 164 23.98 12.46 -8.20
CA GLN A 164 22.81 12.12 -9.01
C GLN A 164 22.18 13.39 -9.60
N LYS A 165 21.76 13.33 -10.89
CA LYS A 165 21.05 14.42 -11.55
C LYS A 165 19.54 14.17 -11.44
N GLY A 166 18.81 15.09 -10.80
CA GLY A 166 17.34 14.98 -10.65
C GLY A 166 16.57 15.57 -11.84
N SER A 167 17.21 16.48 -12.55
CA SER A 167 16.63 17.15 -13.74
C SER A 167 17.77 17.56 -14.67
N SER A 168 17.53 17.50 -15.98
CA SER A 168 18.49 17.96 -16.98
C SER A 168 18.60 19.51 -17.04
N ALA A 169 17.54 20.23 -16.62
CA ALA A 169 17.46 21.69 -16.74
C ALA A 169 17.53 22.42 -15.39
N MET A 170 17.08 21.80 -14.30
CA MET A 170 16.96 22.44 -12.97
C MET A 170 17.75 21.66 -11.92
N PRO A 171 18.97 22.08 -11.54
CA PRO A 171 19.84 21.31 -10.64
C PRO A 171 19.27 21.02 -9.26
N HIS A 172 18.35 21.86 -8.75
CA HIS A 172 17.69 21.69 -7.45
C HIS A 172 16.51 20.72 -7.45
N LYS A 173 15.98 20.35 -8.65
CA LYS A 173 14.75 19.60 -8.78
C LYS A 173 15.01 18.10 -8.60
N ARG A 174 14.46 17.53 -7.52
CA ARG A 174 14.53 16.11 -7.19
C ARG A 174 13.17 15.45 -7.45
N ASN A 175 13.07 14.75 -8.57
CA ASN A 175 11.81 14.10 -8.97
C ASN A 175 11.71 12.71 -8.33
N PRO A 176 10.51 12.26 -7.91
CA PRO A 176 10.26 10.90 -7.40
C PRO A 176 10.12 9.90 -8.57
N ILE A 177 11.16 9.79 -9.40
CA ILE A 177 11.13 9.00 -10.65
C ILE A 177 10.88 7.52 -10.37
N GLY A 178 11.43 6.99 -9.28
CA GLY A 178 11.22 5.60 -8.93
C GLY A 178 9.76 5.30 -8.62
N SER A 179 9.10 6.14 -7.82
CA SER A 179 7.68 6.02 -7.51
C SER A 179 6.79 6.27 -8.73
N GLU A 180 7.16 7.20 -9.62
CA GLU A 180 6.45 7.41 -10.89
C GLU A 180 6.51 6.16 -11.78
N ASN A 181 7.68 5.51 -11.89
CA ASN A 181 7.84 4.26 -12.63
C ASN A 181 6.96 3.15 -12.04
N MET A 182 6.86 3.02 -10.71
CA MET A 182 5.98 2.03 -10.08
C MET A 182 4.52 2.25 -10.46
N THR A 183 4.05 3.50 -10.49
CA THR A 183 2.66 3.80 -10.90
C THR A 183 2.41 3.48 -12.37
N GLY A 184 3.41 3.65 -13.23
CA GLY A 184 3.33 3.27 -14.65
C GLY A 184 3.25 1.76 -14.86
N LEU A 185 4.15 1.00 -14.20
CA LEU A 185 4.23 -0.46 -14.36
C LEU A 185 2.97 -1.18 -13.82
N ALA A 186 2.35 -0.67 -12.76
CA ALA A 186 1.09 -1.23 -12.25
C ALA A 186 -0.03 -1.21 -13.31
N ARG A 187 -0.06 -0.21 -14.19
CA ARG A 187 -1.03 -0.14 -15.29
C ARG A 187 -0.83 -1.27 -16.29
N VAL A 188 0.42 -1.61 -16.60
CA VAL A 188 0.77 -2.71 -17.52
C VAL A 188 0.27 -4.03 -16.94
N ILE A 189 0.59 -4.31 -15.67
CA ILE A 189 0.18 -5.56 -15.00
C ILE A 189 -1.36 -5.69 -14.95
N ARG A 190 -2.10 -4.59 -14.70
CA ARG A 190 -3.57 -4.60 -14.78
C ARG A 190 -4.09 -4.94 -16.18
N GLY A 191 -3.43 -4.43 -17.22
CA GLY A 191 -3.75 -4.79 -18.61
C GLY A 191 -3.55 -6.28 -18.87
N HIS A 192 -2.51 -6.88 -18.32
CA HIS A 192 -2.26 -8.33 -18.41
C HIS A 192 -3.33 -9.15 -17.70
N ALA A 193 -3.86 -8.70 -16.56
CA ALA A 193 -4.98 -9.37 -15.89
C ALA A 193 -6.25 -9.36 -16.74
N VAL A 194 -6.54 -8.27 -17.45
CA VAL A 194 -7.66 -8.22 -18.41
C VAL A 194 -7.46 -9.23 -19.52
N THR A 195 -6.26 -9.33 -20.08
CA THR A 195 -5.93 -10.34 -21.10
C THR A 195 -6.13 -11.76 -20.57
N ALA A 196 -5.78 -12.02 -19.30
CA ALA A 196 -5.99 -13.33 -18.68
C ALA A 196 -7.48 -13.68 -18.51
N TYR A 197 -8.34 -12.71 -18.24
CA TYR A 197 -9.80 -12.94 -18.22
C TYR A 197 -10.33 -13.35 -19.58
N GLU A 198 -9.88 -12.73 -20.67
CA GLU A 198 -10.27 -13.07 -22.03
C GLU A 198 -9.86 -14.51 -22.43
N ASN A 199 -8.81 -15.05 -21.80
CA ASN A 199 -8.35 -16.41 -22.02
C ASN A 199 -9.19 -17.50 -21.34
N ILE A 200 -10.17 -17.15 -20.49
CA ILE A 200 -11.03 -18.13 -19.81
C ILE A 200 -11.94 -18.83 -20.83
N ALA A 201 -12.51 -18.08 -21.77
CA ALA A 201 -13.48 -18.57 -22.74
C ALA A 201 -12.79 -19.17 -23.97
N LEU A 202 -12.29 -20.39 -23.83
CA LEU A 202 -11.75 -21.17 -24.95
C LEU A 202 -12.85 -22.01 -25.63
N TRP A 203 -12.65 -22.33 -26.90
CA TRP A 203 -13.55 -23.22 -27.63
C TRP A 203 -13.30 -24.68 -27.28
N HIS A 204 -14.38 -25.39 -26.94
CA HIS A 204 -14.38 -26.82 -26.67
C HIS A 204 -13.31 -27.21 -25.62
N GLU A 205 -12.57 -28.27 -25.87
CA GLU A 205 -11.50 -28.76 -25.00
C GLU A 205 -10.21 -27.96 -25.15
N ARG A 206 -10.08 -27.10 -26.18
CA ARG A 206 -9.05 -26.08 -26.40
C ARG A 206 -9.22 -25.43 -27.77
N ASP A 207 -8.94 -24.14 -27.87
CA ASP A 207 -8.37 -23.53 -29.06
C ASP A 207 -6.98 -22.92 -28.70
N ILE A 208 -6.27 -22.27 -29.64
CA ILE A 208 -4.91 -21.79 -29.40
C ILE A 208 -4.84 -20.27 -29.18
N SER A 209 -5.97 -19.58 -29.06
CA SER A 209 -6.03 -18.12 -28.91
C SER A 209 -5.29 -17.63 -27.66
N HIS A 210 -5.37 -18.38 -26.53
CA HIS A 210 -4.67 -18.04 -25.30
C HIS A 210 -3.15 -18.08 -25.44
N SER A 211 -2.61 -18.96 -26.28
CA SER A 211 -1.17 -19.28 -26.28
C SER A 211 -0.30 -18.09 -26.69
N SER A 212 -0.71 -17.32 -27.71
CA SER A 212 0.03 -16.13 -28.16
C SER A 212 0.02 -15.03 -27.09
N ALA A 213 -1.10 -14.83 -26.40
CA ALA A 213 -1.25 -13.85 -25.34
C ALA A 213 -0.42 -14.24 -24.10
N GLU A 214 -0.49 -15.50 -23.67
CA GLU A 214 0.22 -16.00 -22.49
C GLU A 214 1.73 -15.95 -22.64
N ARG A 215 2.27 -16.09 -23.84
CA ARG A 215 3.73 -15.91 -24.11
C ARG A 215 4.24 -14.53 -23.72
N ILE A 216 3.37 -13.54 -23.77
CA ILE A 216 3.70 -12.16 -23.36
C ILE A 216 3.38 -11.98 -21.87
N ILE A 217 2.10 -12.19 -21.49
CA ILE A 217 1.65 -11.80 -20.14
C ILE A 217 2.30 -12.63 -19.04
N ALA A 218 2.60 -13.91 -19.26
CA ALA A 218 3.18 -14.78 -18.23
C ALA A 218 4.60 -14.34 -17.85
N ALA A 219 5.47 -14.18 -18.84
CA ALA A 219 6.85 -13.74 -18.61
C ALA A 219 6.90 -12.31 -18.10
N ASP A 220 6.25 -11.38 -18.80
CA ASP A 220 6.33 -9.95 -18.47
C ASP A 220 5.74 -9.66 -17.08
N THR A 221 4.60 -10.25 -16.72
CA THR A 221 3.99 -9.98 -15.41
C THR A 221 4.85 -10.48 -14.26
N THR A 222 5.40 -11.68 -14.34
CA THR A 222 6.24 -12.24 -13.28
C THR A 222 7.56 -11.48 -13.14
N ILE A 223 8.17 -11.04 -14.26
CA ILE A 223 9.37 -10.20 -14.26
C ILE A 223 9.05 -8.82 -13.66
N LEU A 224 7.95 -8.20 -14.09
CA LEU A 224 7.59 -6.85 -13.63
C LEU A 224 7.26 -6.83 -12.14
N ILE A 225 6.52 -7.81 -11.62
CA ILE A 225 6.19 -7.84 -10.18
C ILE A 225 7.45 -8.06 -9.33
N ASN A 226 8.36 -8.93 -9.77
CA ASN A 226 9.65 -9.12 -9.12
C ASN A 226 10.45 -7.81 -9.10
N TYR A 227 10.55 -7.13 -10.24
CA TYR A 227 11.22 -5.84 -10.36
C TYR A 227 10.58 -4.79 -9.43
N MET A 228 9.24 -4.67 -9.43
CA MET A 228 8.53 -3.69 -8.63
C MET A 228 8.74 -3.90 -7.13
N LEU A 229 8.66 -5.14 -6.65
CA LEU A 229 8.90 -5.47 -5.23
C LEU A 229 10.30 -5.09 -4.78
N ASN A 230 11.31 -5.43 -5.58
CA ASN A 230 12.71 -5.14 -5.25
C ASN A 230 13.03 -3.65 -5.38
N ARG A 231 12.61 -3.03 -6.48
CA ARG A 231 12.88 -1.61 -6.73
C ARG A 231 12.19 -0.71 -5.72
N PHE A 232 10.89 -0.96 -5.47
CA PHE A 232 10.14 -0.16 -4.52
C PHE A 232 10.55 -0.45 -3.07
N GLY A 233 10.89 -1.69 -2.76
CA GLY A 233 11.49 -2.05 -1.47
C GLY A 233 12.75 -1.24 -1.17
N ASN A 234 13.62 -1.09 -2.16
CA ASN A 234 14.82 -0.27 -2.02
C ASN A 234 14.49 1.23 -1.82
N ILE A 235 13.45 1.76 -2.50
CA ILE A 235 12.97 3.13 -2.31
C ILE A 235 12.48 3.33 -0.89
N VAL A 236 11.59 2.47 -0.38
CA VAL A 236 11.05 2.57 0.98
C VAL A 236 12.14 2.43 2.04
N LYS A 237 13.06 1.49 1.86
CA LYS A 237 14.19 1.27 2.79
C LYS A 237 15.04 2.52 2.96
N ASN A 238 15.33 3.22 1.87
CA ASN A 238 16.23 4.37 1.84
C ASN A 238 15.50 5.73 1.81
N LEU A 239 14.19 5.73 2.09
CA LEU A 239 13.39 6.96 2.08
C LEU A 239 13.97 7.97 3.07
N THR A 240 14.21 9.20 2.60
CA THR A 240 14.56 10.32 3.46
C THR A 240 13.29 10.90 4.06
N VAL A 241 13.22 10.99 5.38
CA VAL A 241 12.07 11.53 6.11
C VAL A 241 12.46 12.82 6.79
N PHE A 242 11.58 13.83 6.76
CA PHE A 242 11.79 15.16 7.35
C PHE A 242 10.76 15.44 8.46
N PRO A 243 10.97 14.96 9.70
CA PRO A 243 10.03 15.16 10.79
C PRO A 243 9.74 16.65 11.08
N GLU A 244 10.75 17.50 10.94
CA GLU A 244 10.61 18.95 11.12
C GLU A 244 9.67 19.58 10.10
N ASN A 245 9.66 19.09 8.84
CA ASN A 245 8.72 19.54 7.82
C ASN A 245 7.30 19.03 8.11
N MET A 246 7.17 17.82 8.65
CA MET A 246 5.88 17.28 9.08
C MET A 246 5.24 18.16 10.15
N ILE A 247 6.02 18.58 11.17
CA ILE A 247 5.56 19.48 12.23
C ILE A 247 5.24 20.87 11.65
N ARG A 248 6.13 21.43 10.82
CA ARG A 248 5.89 22.74 10.17
C ARG A 248 4.57 22.72 9.38
N ASN A 249 4.34 21.69 8.59
CA ASN A 249 3.11 21.57 7.78
C ASN A 249 1.88 21.41 8.67
N MET A 250 1.97 20.65 9.75
CA MET A 250 0.88 20.51 10.73
C MET A 250 0.49 21.86 11.32
N ASN A 251 1.45 22.73 11.59
CA ASN A 251 1.23 24.06 12.18
C ASN A 251 0.77 25.11 11.14
N SER A 252 0.81 24.81 9.85
CA SER A 252 0.45 25.76 8.78
C SER A 252 -1.02 26.18 8.77
N THR A 253 -1.86 25.53 9.55
CA THR A 253 -3.27 25.87 9.75
C THR A 253 -3.52 26.54 11.13
N PHE A 254 -2.54 27.22 11.66
CA PHE A 254 -2.66 28.09 12.84
C PHE A 254 -3.22 27.39 14.10
N GLY A 255 -3.06 26.06 14.21
CA GLY A 255 -3.58 25.27 15.32
C GLY A 255 -5.07 24.91 15.21
N LEU A 256 -5.73 25.20 14.09
CA LEU A 256 -7.15 24.89 13.88
C LEU A 256 -7.49 23.41 13.95
N ILE A 257 -6.51 22.54 13.71
CA ILE A 257 -6.63 21.07 13.84
C ILE A 257 -7.02 20.63 15.26
N TYR A 258 -6.81 21.48 16.27
CA TYR A 258 -7.17 21.21 17.66
C TYR A 258 -8.56 21.70 18.05
N SER A 259 -9.30 22.38 17.16
CA SER A 259 -10.62 22.97 17.44
C SER A 259 -11.64 21.96 17.98
N GLN A 260 -11.62 20.74 17.48
CA GLN A 260 -12.50 19.66 17.99
C GLN A 260 -12.16 19.31 19.46
N ARG A 261 -10.88 19.21 19.81
CA ARG A 261 -10.46 18.95 21.20
C ARG A 261 -10.92 20.07 22.14
N VAL A 262 -10.77 21.32 21.70
CA VAL A 262 -11.24 22.50 22.45
C VAL A 262 -12.74 22.39 22.69
N MET A 263 -13.52 22.14 21.64
CA MET A 263 -14.98 21.99 21.75
C MET A 263 -15.36 20.87 22.72
N LEU A 264 -14.74 19.69 22.59
CA LEU A 264 -15.03 18.54 23.46
C LEU A 264 -14.66 18.83 24.92
N LYS A 265 -13.57 19.55 25.18
CA LYS A 265 -13.15 19.91 26.54
C LYS A 265 -14.09 20.92 27.17
N LEU A 266 -14.61 21.89 26.42
CA LEU A 266 -15.61 22.84 26.88
C LEU A 266 -16.95 22.12 27.23
N ILE A 267 -17.35 21.12 26.44
CA ILE A 267 -18.51 20.25 26.74
C ILE A 267 -18.26 19.47 28.05
N GLU A 268 -17.09 18.90 28.23
CA GLU A 268 -16.71 18.22 29.49
C GLU A 268 -16.80 19.15 30.71
N LYS A 269 -16.53 20.44 30.52
CA LYS A 269 -16.64 21.48 31.54
C LYS A 269 -18.04 22.08 31.68
N GLY A 270 -19.07 21.46 31.09
CA GLY A 270 -20.48 21.75 31.34
C GLY A 270 -21.16 22.64 30.30
N MET A 271 -20.51 22.98 29.18
CA MET A 271 -21.18 23.62 28.05
C MET A 271 -22.03 22.61 27.28
N THR A 272 -23.16 23.04 26.72
CA THR A 272 -23.85 22.24 25.70
C THR A 272 -23.02 22.19 24.42
N ARG A 273 -23.34 21.25 23.53
CA ARG A 273 -22.62 21.12 22.26
C ARG A 273 -22.79 22.38 21.39
N GLU A 274 -24.00 22.94 21.39
CA GLU A 274 -24.35 24.14 20.64
C GLU A 274 -23.58 25.36 21.17
N GLU A 275 -23.55 25.57 22.49
CA GLU A 275 -22.80 26.67 23.11
C GLU A 275 -21.27 26.54 22.81
N ALA A 276 -20.71 25.35 22.95
CA ALA A 276 -19.30 25.12 22.65
C ALA A 276 -18.98 25.35 21.16
N TYR A 277 -19.87 24.94 20.27
CA TYR A 277 -19.71 25.16 18.83
C TYR A 277 -19.79 26.65 18.50
N ASP A 278 -20.81 27.37 18.99
CA ASP A 278 -21.03 28.80 18.75
C ASP A 278 -19.88 29.66 19.33
N LEU A 279 -19.24 29.20 20.40
CA LEU A 279 -18.06 29.86 20.98
C LEU A 279 -16.79 29.64 20.15
N VAL A 280 -16.58 28.42 19.64
CA VAL A 280 -15.34 28.01 18.94
C VAL A 280 -15.36 28.41 17.46
N GLN A 281 -16.47 28.23 16.76
CA GLN A 281 -16.57 28.41 15.31
C GLN A 281 -16.17 29.82 14.84
N PRO A 282 -16.64 30.93 15.44
CA PRO A 282 -16.23 32.27 15.02
C PRO A 282 -14.73 32.53 15.18
N LYS A 283 -14.11 31.95 16.21
CA LYS A 283 -12.67 32.06 16.46
C LYS A 283 -11.86 31.29 15.41
N THR A 284 -12.35 30.11 15.02
CA THR A 284 -11.72 29.34 13.95
C THR A 284 -11.80 30.04 12.61
N ALA A 285 -12.95 30.63 12.28
CA ALA A 285 -13.13 31.44 11.08
C ALA A 285 -12.19 32.66 11.09
N TYR A 286 -12.15 33.40 12.19
CA TYR A 286 -11.28 34.57 12.33
C TYR A 286 -9.79 34.19 12.18
N SER A 287 -9.37 33.10 12.85
CA SER A 287 -7.99 32.58 12.75
C SER A 287 -7.62 32.28 11.31
N TRP A 288 -8.50 31.58 10.58
CA TRP A 288 -8.28 31.20 9.18
C TRP A 288 -8.21 32.41 8.25
N ASP A 289 -9.19 33.32 8.35
CA ASP A 289 -9.32 34.47 7.46
C ASP A 289 -8.20 35.49 7.65
N ASN A 290 -7.73 35.65 8.91
CA ASN A 290 -6.67 36.61 9.24
C ASN A 290 -5.29 35.99 9.38
N GLN A 291 -5.15 34.65 9.19
CA GLN A 291 -3.88 33.91 9.31
C GLN A 291 -3.18 34.14 10.68
N VAL A 292 -3.95 34.06 11.75
CA VAL A 292 -3.46 34.20 13.12
C VAL A 292 -3.68 32.93 13.92
N ASP A 293 -2.82 32.66 14.90
CA ASP A 293 -2.92 31.46 15.72
C ASP A 293 -4.24 31.41 16.49
N PHE A 294 -4.86 30.24 16.50
CA PHE A 294 -6.14 29.96 17.16
C PHE A 294 -6.04 29.98 18.69
N LYS A 295 -4.92 29.49 19.25
CA LYS A 295 -4.73 29.39 20.69
C LYS A 295 -4.85 30.74 21.43
N PRO A 296 -4.18 31.84 21.00
CA PRO A 296 -4.33 33.14 21.63
C PRO A 296 -5.77 33.68 21.63
N LEU A 297 -6.59 33.33 20.62
CA LEU A 297 -8.00 33.73 20.57
C LEU A 297 -8.85 33.05 21.65
N LEU A 298 -8.43 31.86 22.11
CA LEU A 298 -9.05 31.17 23.23
C LEU A 298 -8.59 31.76 24.56
N GLU A 299 -7.29 32.05 24.70
CA GLU A 299 -6.70 32.63 25.91
C GLU A 299 -7.21 34.04 26.22
N ALA A 300 -7.67 34.78 25.21
CA ALA A 300 -8.25 36.09 25.34
C ALA A 300 -9.77 36.11 25.64
N ASP A 301 -10.41 34.95 25.69
CA ASP A 301 -11.88 34.85 25.86
C ASP A 301 -12.26 34.42 27.27
N ASP A 302 -12.99 35.28 27.98
CA ASP A 302 -13.43 35.05 29.37
C ASP A 302 -14.32 33.80 29.52
N GLN A 303 -15.10 33.45 28.51
CA GLN A 303 -15.95 32.24 28.55
C GLN A 303 -15.10 30.97 28.48
N VAL A 304 -13.93 31.03 27.82
CA VAL A 304 -12.97 29.93 27.79
C VAL A 304 -12.18 29.88 29.08
N THR A 305 -11.54 30.99 29.46
CA THR A 305 -10.61 31.08 30.61
C THR A 305 -11.29 30.92 31.97
N SER A 306 -12.60 31.21 32.07
CA SER A 306 -13.38 30.86 33.27
C SER A 306 -13.64 29.37 33.46
N ARG A 307 -13.44 28.55 32.43
CA ARG A 307 -13.67 27.08 32.46
C ARG A 307 -12.41 26.24 32.33
N LEU A 308 -11.43 26.74 31.60
CA LEU A 308 -10.17 26.04 31.34
C LEU A 308 -8.99 26.80 31.94
N SER A 309 -8.12 26.10 32.66
CA SER A 309 -6.85 26.69 33.09
C SER A 309 -5.89 26.82 31.90
N GLN A 310 -4.81 27.62 32.09
CA GLN A 310 -3.77 27.77 31.06
C GLN A 310 -3.14 26.40 30.71
N GLU A 311 -2.88 25.55 31.71
CA GLU A 311 -2.32 24.23 31.51
C GLU A 311 -3.28 23.32 30.72
N GLU A 312 -4.59 23.42 30.95
CA GLU A 312 -5.58 22.67 30.15
C GLU A 312 -5.61 23.15 28.70
N ILE A 313 -5.51 24.47 28.47
CA ILE A 313 -5.43 25.04 27.12
C ILE A 313 -4.13 24.57 26.43
N ASP A 314 -2.99 24.63 27.12
CA ASP A 314 -1.70 24.18 26.56
C ASP A 314 -1.74 22.72 26.15
N GLU A 315 -2.33 21.85 26.99
CA GLU A 315 -2.45 20.41 26.68
C GLU A 315 -3.39 20.15 25.49
N LEU A 316 -4.40 20.98 25.25
CA LEU A 316 -5.27 20.81 24.08
C LEU A 316 -4.52 20.99 22.76
N PHE A 317 -3.43 21.74 22.74
CA PHE A 317 -2.57 21.95 21.56
C PHE A 317 -1.36 21.01 21.49
N ASN A 318 -1.33 19.97 22.34
CA ASN A 318 -0.26 18.99 22.34
C ASN A 318 -0.57 17.86 21.34
N PRO A 319 0.19 17.69 20.24
CA PRO A 319 -0.06 16.64 19.24
C PRO A 319 0.23 15.22 19.77
N ILE A 320 1.00 15.08 20.86
CA ILE A 320 1.29 13.77 21.48
C ILE A 320 0.00 13.07 21.94
N TYR A 321 -1.04 13.83 22.26
CA TYR A 321 -2.36 13.25 22.58
C TYR A 321 -2.85 12.23 21.55
N TYR A 322 -2.57 12.44 20.28
CA TYR A 322 -3.02 11.58 19.18
C TYR A 322 -2.17 10.31 19.03
N THR A 323 -1.09 10.17 19.79
CA THR A 323 -0.22 8.98 19.73
C THR A 323 -0.49 7.97 20.85
N LYS A 324 -1.40 8.25 21.76
CA LYS A 324 -1.66 7.45 22.98
C LYS A 324 -2.06 5.98 22.74
N ARG A 325 -2.50 5.63 21.53
CA ARG A 325 -2.92 4.27 21.16
C ARG A 325 -2.04 3.63 20.09
N VAL A 326 -0.92 4.27 19.75
CA VAL A 326 -0.03 3.78 18.68
C VAL A 326 0.53 2.40 19.03
N ASP A 327 0.93 2.18 20.28
CA ASP A 327 1.46 0.89 20.74
C ASP A 327 0.42 -0.23 20.58
N GLU A 328 -0.80 0.01 21.02
CA GLU A 328 -1.91 -0.96 20.92
C GLU A 328 -2.20 -1.33 19.44
N VAL A 329 -2.10 -0.36 18.52
CA VAL A 329 -2.29 -0.62 17.09
C VAL A 329 -1.15 -1.45 16.53
N PHE A 330 0.11 -1.16 16.90
CA PHE A 330 1.28 -1.92 16.48
C PHE A 330 1.24 -3.36 17.00
N ASP A 331 0.86 -3.57 18.25
CA ASP A 331 0.67 -4.91 18.83
C ASP A 331 -0.39 -5.69 18.07
N ARG A 332 -1.52 -5.05 17.77
CA ARG A 332 -2.66 -5.65 17.04
C ARG A 332 -2.29 -6.20 15.68
N ILE A 333 -1.33 -5.60 14.99
CA ILE A 333 -0.90 -6.02 13.64
C ILE A 333 0.35 -6.91 13.66
N GLY A 334 0.89 -7.21 14.85
CA GLY A 334 2.09 -8.02 15.03
C GLY A 334 3.39 -7.27 14.73
N LEU A 335 3.41 -5.95 14.92
CA LEU A 335 4.59 -5.08 14.89
C LEU A 335 4.97 -4.55 16.29
N GLY A 336 4.31 -5.00 17.35
CA GLY A 336 4.74 -4.78 18.72
C GLY A 336 6.15 -5.31 19.00
N GLU A 337 6.70 -5.01 20.18
CA GLU A 337 8.05 -5.43 20.57
C GLU A 337 8.23 -6.96 20.58
#